data_aeab09a3d92eac4bd5ca315bc1df6c9f
#
_entry.id   aeab09a3d92eac4bd5ca315bc1df6c9f
#
_cell.length_a   1.000
_cell.length_b   1.000
_cell.length_c   1.000
_cell.angle_alpha   90.00
_cell.angle_beta   90.00
_cell.angle_gamma   90.00
#
_symmetry.space_group_name_H-M   'P 1'
#
loop_
_entity.id
_entity.type
_entity.pdbx_description
1 polymer ?
#
loop_
_entity_poly.entity_id
_entity_poly.type
_entity_poly.pdbx_seq_one_letter_code
_entity_poly.pdbx_strand_id
1 'polypeptide(L)'
;MNWKEILTLKDLFSYRQKVGLLVVAGVVCGLAGLSMYLLRVHTYFIGDNPSACVNCHIMTPYYATWSHSSHGRDATCNDCHVPHQNLALKYGFKAMDGLKHSAYFVMHSERQAPMAEALTGQVVMDNCIRCHTQLNQEFVKTGRMGYMQQQAQGGKVCWDCHRNVPHGGMNSLMSTPNAEAVTPLPPSPVPDWLQKLREK
;
A
#
# COMPACT_ATOMS: atom_id res chain seq x y z
N MET A 1 30.31 16.49 43.52
CA MET A 1 29.30 15.42 43.39
C MET A 1 29.79 14.51 42.28
N ASN A 2 30.17 13.28 42.61
CA ASN A 2 30.86 12.36 41.69
C ASN A 2 29.82 11.62 40.83
N TRP A 3 29.98 11.58 39.51
CA TRP A 3 29.06 10.92 38.57
C TRP A 3 28.70 9.47 38.97
N LYS A 4 29.61 8.78 39.67
CA LYS A 4 29.38 7.43 40.18
C LYS A 4 28.36 7.38 41.34
N GLU A 5 28.24 8.46 42.12
CA GLU A 5 27.25 8.56 43.22
C GLU A 5 25.85 8.86 42.68
N ILE A 6 25.73 9.60 41.55
CA ILE A 6 24.47 9.86 40.87
C ILE A 6 23.93 8.58 40.22
N LEU A 7 24.80 7.75 39.62
CA LEU A 7 24.42 6.50 38.95
C LEU A 7 24.02 5.37 39.91
N THR A 8 24.47 5.39 41.16
CA THR A 8 24.16 4.30 42.09
C THR A 8 22.83 4.48 42.80
N LEU A 9 22.24 5.70 42.84
CA LEU A 9 20.97 5.99 43.52
C LEU A 9 20.85 5.32 44.92
N LYS A 10 22.02 4.98 45.54
CA LYS A 10 22.06 4.07 46.67
C LYS A 10 21.36 4.66 47.90
N ASP A 11 21.42 5.97 48.05
CA ASP A 11 20.96 6.63 49.28
C ASP A 11 19.68 7.46 49.13
N LEU A 12 19.21 7.66 47.88
CA LEU A 12 18.00 8.46 47.63
C LEU A 12 16.70 7.67 47.76
N PHE A 13 16.72 6.35 47.45
CA PHE A 13 15.51 5.54 47.43
C PHE A 13 15.70 4.19 48.14
N SER A 14 14.70 3.77 48.89
CA SER A 14 14.65 2.42 49.47
C SER A 14 14.57 1.36 48.37
N TYR A 15 14.93 0.12 48.69
CA TYR A 15 14.85 -1.00 47.73
C TYR A 15 13.47 -1.14 47.06
N ARG A 16 12.40 -1.00 47.85
CA ARG A 16 11.01 -1.05 47.34
C ARG A 16 10.71 0.07 46.36
N GLN A 17 11.21 1.27 46.60
CA GLN A 17 11.04 2.41 45.71
C GLN A 17 11.81 2.22 44.40
N LYS A 18 13.03 1.66 44.46
CA LYS A 18 13.82 1.33 43.26
C LYS A 18 13.10 0.29 42.36
N VAL A 19 12.58 -0.77 42.96
CA VAL A 19 11.79 -1.79 42.25
C VAL A 19 10.54 -1.15 41.65
N GLY A 20 9.82 -0.31 42.43
CA GLY A 20 8.64 0.40 41.90
C GLY A 20 8.96 1.29 40.71
N LEU A 21 10.05 2.07 40.78
CA LEU A 21 10.49 2.91 39.67
C LEU A 21 10.88 2.11 38.43
N LEU A 22 11.57 0.98 38.60
CA LEU A 22 11.90 0.10 37.47
C LEU A 22 10.66 -0.52 36.80
N VAL A 23 9.69 -0.93 37.61
CA VAL A 23 8.42 -1.45 37.08
C VAL A 23 7.66 -0.36 36.31
N VAL A 24 7.54 0.84 36.90
CA VAL A 24 6.87 1.97 36.23
C VAL A 24 7.60 2.34 34.93
N ALA A 25 8.92 2.44 34.96
CA ALA A 25 9.71 2.73 33.76
C ALA A 25 9.51 1.64 32.68
N GLY A 26 9.52 0.36 33.08
CA GLY A 26 9.25 -0.74 32.17
C GLY A 26 7.87 -0.68 31.53
N VAL A 27 6.83 -0.38 32.31
CA VAL A 27 5.46 -0.22 31.82
C VAL A 27 5.37 0.97 30.86
N VAL A 28 5.94 2.12 31.21
CA VAL A 28 5.92 3.33 30.36
C VAL A 28 6.66 3.06 29.03
N CYS A 29 7.84 2.45 29.08
CA CYS A 29 8.58 2.10 27.88
C CYS A 29 7.84 1.07 27.01
N GLY A 30 7.20 0.09 27.64
CA GLY A 30 6.39 -0.91 26.97
C GLY A 30 5.17 -0.29 26.26
N LEU A 31 4.45 0.60 26.95
CA LEU A 31 3.32 1.33 26.37
C LEU A 31 3.75 2.27 25.25
N ALA A 32 4.88 2.96 25.40
CA ALA A 32 5.43 3.81 24.35
C ALA A 32 5.84 3.00 23.11
N GLY A 33 6.50 1.86 23.32
CA GLY A 33 6.87 0.94 22.22
C GLY A 33 5.64 0.37 21.50
N LEU A 34 4.64 -0.05 22.26
CA LEU A 34 3.37 -0.54 21.71
C LEU A 34 2.64 0.57 20.93
N SER A 35 2.61 1.79 21.47
CA SER A 35 2.01 2.94 20.79
C SER A 35 2.70 3.25 19.48
N MET A 36 4.02 3.26 19.44
CA MET A 36 4.80 3.44 18.21
C MET A 36 4.54 2.31 17.19
N TYR A 37 4.45 1.07 17.65
CA TYR A 37 4.11 -0.07 16.81
C TYR A 37 2.70 0.08 16.21
N LEU A 38 1.70 0.39 17.03
CA LEU A 38 0.31 0.57 16.57
C LEU A 38 0.16 1.76 15.62
N LEU A 39 0.85 2.88 15.86
CA LEU A 39 0.87 4.02 14.95
C LEU A 39 1.51 3.66 13.60
N ARG A 40 2.57 2.86 13.60
CA ARG A 40 3.18 2.35 12.37
C ARG A 40 2.24 1.42 11.62
N VAL A 41 1.59 0.50 12.31
CA VAL A 41 0.56 -0.37 11.72
C VAL A 41 -0.56 0.47 11.13
N HIS A 42 -1.04 1.49 11.85
CA HIS A 42 -2.08 2.39 11.36
C HIS A 42 -1.62 3.13 10.09
N THR A 43 -0.43 3.75 10.10
CA THR A 43 0.05 4.54 8.95
C THR A 43 0.34 3.69 7.72
N TYR A 44 0.88 2.49 7.91
CA TYR A 44 1.30 1.64 6.79
C TYR A 44 0.20 0.70 6.28
N PHE A 45 -0.66 0.16 7.14
CA PHE A 45 -1.67 -0.83 6.73
C PHE A 45 -3.08 -0.27 6.62
N ILE A 46 -3.44 0.72 7.44
CA ILE A 46 -4.76 1.35 7.40
C ILE A 46 -4.75 2.57 6.47
N GLY A 47 -3.64 3.27 6.35
CA GLY A 47 -3.45 4.39 5.41
C GLY A 47 -3.51 3.96 3.94
N ASP A 48 -3.58 4.95 3.04
CA ASP A 48 -3.61 4.73 1.59
C ASP A 48 -2.24 5.04 0.93
N ASN A 49 -1.16 5.15 1.74
CA ASN A 49 0.17 5.47 1.22
C ASN A 49 0.74 4.28 0.42
N PRO A 50 1.10 4.48 -0.85
CA PRO A 50 1.66 3.43 -1.71
C PRO A 50 2.94 2.78 -1.17
N SER A 51 3.72 3.50 -0.34
CA SER A 51 4.93 2.95 0.28
C SER A 51 4.66 1.75 1.19
N ALA A 52 3.42 1.60 1.68
CA ALA A 52 3.03 0.43 2.46
C ALA A 52 3.12 -0.87 1.66
N CYS A 53 2.81 -0.82 0.37
CA CYS A 53 2.83 -2.00 -0.50
C CYS A 53 4.27 -2.48 -0.78
N VAL A 54 5.25 -1.57 -0.78
CA VAL A 54 6.67 -1.86 -1.09
C VAL A 54 7.42 -2.45 0.10
N ASN A 55 6.80 -2.56 1.28
CA ASN A 55 7.38 -3.31 2.40
C ASN A 55 7.66 -4.78 2.05
N CYS A 56 6.93 -5.33 1.08
CA CYS A 56 7.24 -6.63 0.49
C CYS A 56 8.04 -6.40 -0.81
N HIS A 57 9.28 -6.90 -0.86
CA HIS A 57 10.19 -6.70 -2.00
C HIS A 57 9.59 -7.19 -3.34
N ILE A 58 8.73 -8.20 -3.31
CA ILE A 58 8.05 -8.72 -4.50
C ILE A 58 7.12 -7.66 -5.16
N MET A 59 6.71 -6.64 -4.41
CA MET A 59 5.87 -5.54 -4.92
C MET A 59 6.69 -4.41 -5.56
N THR A 60 8.02 -4.44 -5.46
CA THR A 60 8.90 -3.40 -5.99
C THR A 60 8.70 -3.14 -7.50
N PRO A 61 8.60 -4.16 -8.37
CA PRO A 61 8.35 -3.92 -9.80
C PRO A 61 7.02 -3.23 -10.07
N TYR A 62 5.98 -3.59 -9.33
CA TYR A 62 4.65 -2.98 -9.45
C TYR A 62 4.64 -1.53 -9.00
N TYR A 63 5.33 -1.23 -7.90
CA TYR A 63 5.50 0.13 -7.42
C TYR A 63 6.28 0.99 -8.41
N ALA A 64 7.42 0.49 -8.90
CA ALA A 64 8.27 1.19 -9.86
C ALA A 64 7.48 1.51 -11.15
N THR A 65 6.79 0.53 -11.72
CA THR A 65 5.99 0.72 -12.94
C THR A 65 4.79 1.63 -12.72
N TRP A 66 4.09 1.51 -11.57
CA TRP A 66 3.03 2.43 -11.19
C TRP A 66 3.53 3.87 -11.07
N SER A 67 4.64 4.10 -10.38
CA SER A 67 5.18 5.45 -10.17
C SER A 67 5.54 6.17 -11.47
N HIS A 68 5.81 5.41 -12.55
CA HIS A 68 6.07 5.91 -13.90
C HIS A 68 4.82 5.90 -14.81
N SER A 69 3.69 5.41 -14.32
CA SER A 69 2.44 5.36 -15.08
C SER A 69 1.73 6.71 -15.11
N SER A 70 0.73 6.83 -15.99
CA SER A 70 -0.16 7.99 -16.04
C SER A 70 -0.92 8.21 -14.73
N HIS A 71 -1.15 7.16 -13.94
CA HIS A 71 -1.88 7.20 -12.67
C HIS A 71 -0.98 7.45 -11.45
N GLY A 72 0.34 7.41 -11.58
CA GLY A 72 1.26 7.55 -10.45
C GLY A 72 1.21 8.90 -9.72
N ARG A 73 0.60 9.92 -10.33
CA ARG A 73 0.43 11.25 -9.71
C ARG A 73 -0.95 11.45 -9.10
N ASP A 74 -1.96 10.78 -9.62
CA ASP A 74 -3.37 11.10 -9.34
C ASP A 74 -4.10 9.99 -8.57
N ALA A 75 -3.55 8.78 -8.56
CA ALA A 75 -4.16 7.64 -7.88
C ALA A 75 -3.13 6.79 -7.14
N THR A 76 -3.48 6.35 -5.95
CA THR A 76 -2.69 5.41 -5.13
C THR A 76 -3.01 3.96 -5.49
N CYS A 77 -2.22 3.02 -4.96
CA CYS A 77 -2.52 1.59 -5.12
C CYS A 77 -3.94 1.25 -4.63
N ASN A 78 -4.33 1.83 -3.50
CA ASN A 78 -5.64 1.57 -2.89
C ASN A 78 -6.81 2.14 -3.68
N ASP A 79 -6.61 3.20 -4.47
CA ASP A 79 -7.66 3.76 -5.33
C ASP A 79 -8.13 2.77 -6.40
N CYS A 80 -7.24 1.86 -6.80
CA CYS A 80 -7.55 0.80 -7.76
C CYS A 80 -7.89 -0.54 -7.08
N HIS A 81 -7.14 -0.93 -6.03
CA HIS A 81 -7.18 -2.28 -5.47
C HIS A 81 -8.11 -2.45 -4.25
N VAL A 82 -8.70 -1.39 -3.73
CA VAL A 82 -9.58 -1.43 -2.54
C VAL A 82 -10.97 -0.90 -2.90
N PRO A 83 -12.05 -1.53 -2.43
CA PRO A 83 -13.41 -1.05 -2.69
C PRO A 83 -13.68 0.28 -1.97
N HIS A 84 -14.43 1.17 -2.63
CA HIS A 84 -14.72 2.52 -2.16
C HIS A 84 -16.21 2.78 -1.90
N GLN A 85 -17.08 1.76 -1.96
CA GLN A 85 -18.51 1.90 -1.79
C GLN A 85 -18.90 2.39 -0.39
N ASN A 86 -18.24 1.88 0.65
CA ASN A 86 -18.43 2.32 2.03
C ASN A 86 -17.19 1.98 2.89
N LEU A 87 -17.07 2.64 4.04
CA LEU A 87 -15.93 2.47 4.95
C LEU A 87 -15.79 1.06 5.51
N ALA A 88 -16.91 0.42 5.86
CA ALA A 88 -16.87 -0.93 6.41
C ALA A 88 -16.32 -1.94 5.39
N LEU A 89 -16.76 -1.83 4.13
CA LEU A 89 -16.26 -2.66 3.04
C LEU A 89 -14.79 -2.37 2.74
N LYS A 90 -14.40 -1.08 2.73
CA LYS A 90 -13.00 -0.64 2.51
C LYS A 90 -12.07 -1.29 3.54
N TYR A 91 -12.35 -1.12 4.82
CA TYR A 91 -11.47 -1.62 5.88
C TYR A 91 -11.58 -3.13 6.08
N GLY A 92 -12.75 -3.72 5.91
CA GLY A 92 -12.94 -5.17 5.91
C GLY A 92 -12.13 -5.85 4.82
N PHE A 93 -12.17 -5.30 3.61
CA PHE A 93 -11.37 -5.79 2.47
C PHE A 93 -9.86 -5.67 2.75
N LYS A 94 -9.39 -4.50 3.22
CA LYS A 94 -7.97 -4.28 3.57
C LYS A 94 -7.50 -5.26 4.66
N ALA A 95 -8.31 -5.51 5.68
CA ALA A 95 -7.96 -6.44 6.74
C ALA A 95 -7.85 -7.88 6.21
N MET A 96 -8.80 -8.32 5.42
CA MET A 96 -8.80 -9.64 4.80
C MET A 96 -7.59 -9.83 3.87
N ASP A 97 -7.37 -8.87 2.99
CA ASP A 97 -6.29 -8.91 2.00
C ASP A 97 -4.91 -8.83 2.68
N GLY A 98 -4.76 -7.94 3.66
CA GLY A 98 -3.55 -7.81 4.46
C GLY A 98 -3.23 -9.07 5.27
N LEU A 99 -4.22 -9.72 5.89
CA LEU A 99 -4.03 -11.00 6.58
C LEU A 99 -3.58 -12.09 5.61
N LYS A 100 -4.18 -12.15 4.42
CA LYS A 100 -3.83 -13.11 3.38
C LYS A 100 -2.40 -12.92 2.91
N HIS A 101 -1.98 -11.69 2.59
CA HIS A 101 -0.61 -11.38 2.19
C HIS A 101 0.39 -11.68 3.30
N SER A 102 0.05 -11.36 4.55
CA SER A 102 0.87 -11.70 5.71
C SER A 102 1.04 -13.21 5.88
N ALA A 103 -0.01 -13.99 5.65
CA ALA A 103 0.05 -15.45 5.68
C ALA A 103 0.97 -16.00 4.58
N TYR A 104 0.85 -15.51 3.34
CA TYR A 104 1.76 -15.91 2.26
C TYR A 104 3.22 -15.60 2.59
N PHE A 105 3.49 -14.41 3.14
CA PHE A 105 4.84 -14.02 3.55
C PHE A 105 5.40 -14.95 4.65
N VAL A 106 4.63 -15.22 5.70
CA VAL A 106 5.07 -16.10 6.80
C VAL A 106 5.29 -17.55 6.34
N MET A 107 4.47 -18.02 5.41
CA MET A 107 4.55 -19.36 4.86
C MET A 107 5.54 -19.50 3.68
N HIS A 108 6.19 -18.42 3.25
CA HIS A 108 7.07 -18.38 2.07
C HIS A 108 6.39 -18.97 0.82
N SER A 109 5.11 -18.69 0.65
CA SER A 109 4.28 -19.21 -0.44
C SER A 109 3.82 -18.15 -1.44
N GLU A 110 4.46 -17.00 -1.42
CA GLU A 110 4.22 -15.90 -2.35
C GLU A 110 4.59 -16.32 -3.79
N ARG A 111 3.77 -15.92 -4.73
CA ARG A 111 4.05 -16.13 -6.15
C ARG A 111 5.09 -15.12 -6.64
N GLN A 112 6.08 -15.57 -7.40
CA GLN A 112 7.09 -14.67 -7.99
C GLN A 112 6.49 -13.64 -8.97
N ALA A 113 5.39 -13.95 -9.59
CA ALA A 113 4.58 -13.03 -10.40
C ALA A 113 3.15 -13.01 -9.85
N PRO A 114 2.85 -12.13 -8.88
CA PRO A 114 1.51 -12.01 -8.32
C PRO A 114 0.50 -11.64 -9.41
N MET A 115 -0.64 -12.30 -9.43
CA MET A 115 -1.76 -11.99 -10.30
C MET A 115 -2.98 -11.64 -9.46
N ALA A 116 -3.77 -10.68 -9.93
CA ALA A 116 -5.03 -10.34 -9.29
C ALA A 116 -5.97 -11.55 -9.27
N GLU A 117 -6.50 -11.86 -8.09
CA GLU A 117 -7.53 -12.88 -7.96
C GLU A 117 -8.91 -12.34 -8.40
N ALA A 118 -9.88 -13.24 -8.56
CA ALA A 118 -11.20 -12.89 -9.05
C ALA A 118 -11.86 -11.72 -8.31
N LEU A 119 -11.80 -11.75 -6.98
CA LEU A 119 -12.37 -10.68 -6.14
C LEU A 119 -11.66 -9.34 -6.35
N THR A 120 -10.34 -9.35 -6.37
CA THR A 120 -9.52 -8.15 -6.62
C THR A 120 -9.74 -7.63 -8.04
N GLY A 121 -9.86 -8.51 -9.02
CA GLY A 121 -10.15 -8.12 -10.41
C GLY A 121 -11.49 -7.40 -10.55
N GLN A 122 -12.53 -7.86 -9.85
CA GLN A 122 -13.83 -7.16 -9.81
C GLN A 122 -13.68 -5.76 -9.19
N VAL A 123 -12.99 -5.66 -8.05
CA VAL A 123 -12.76 -4.38 -7.36
C VAL A 123 -12.01 -3.39 -8.27
N VAL A 124 -10.97 -3.84 -8.96
CA VAL A 124 -10.22 -3.01 -9.90
C VAL A 124 -11.12 -2.52 -11.03
N MET A 125 -11.96 -3.40 -11.60
CA MET A 125 -12.89 -3.01 -12.66
C MET A 125 -13.89 -1.96 -12.19
N ASP A 126 -14.47 -2.14 -11.00
CA ASP A 126 -15.43 -1.20 -10.40
C ASP A 126 -14.78 0.18 -10.16
N ASN A 127 -13.53 0.19 -9.71
CA ASN A 127 -12.78 1.43 -9.50
C ASN A 127 -12.39 2.13 -10.81
N CYS A 128 -12.06 1.40 -11.86
CA CYS A 128 -11.88 1.97 -13.21
C CYS A 128 -13.16 2.71 -13.66
N ILE A 129 -14.30 2.05 -13.52
CA ILE A 129 -15.61 2.60 -13.88
C ILE A 129 -15.94 3.81 -13.01
N ARG A 130 -15.65 3.75 -11.69
CA ARG A 130 -15.90 4.83 -10.74
C ARG A 130 -15.22 6.16 -11.14
N CYS A 131 -13.97 6.10 -11.56
CA CYS A 131 -13.22 7.28 -11.97
C CYS A 131 -13.49 7.69 -13.43
N HIS A 132 -13.74 6.71 -14.31
CA HIS A 132 -13.93 6.90 -15.75
C HIS A 132 -15.39 6.74 -16.19
N THR A 133 -16.36 7.12 -15.36
CA THR A 133 -17.80 6.94 -15.61
C THR A 133 -18.24 7.55 -16.92
N GLN A 134 -17.78 8.74 -17.28
CA GLN A 134 -18.21 9.42 -18.49
C GLN A 134 -17.68 8.77 -19.78
N LEU A 135 -16.47 8.22 -19.73
CA LEU A 135 -15.82 7.60 -20.88
C LEU A 135 -16.33 6.18 -21.19
N ASN A 136 -16.88 5.50 -20.19
CA ASN A 136 -17.20 4.07 -20.30
C ASN A 136 -18.70 3.74 -20.32
N GLN A 137 -19.57 4.76 -20.28
CA GLN A 137 -21.02 4.53 -20.16
C GLN A 137 -21.58 3.60 -21.24
N GLU A 138 -21.17 3.77 -22.48
CA GLU A 138 -21.68 2.95 -23.59
C GLU A 138 -21.18 1.51 -23.51
N PHE A 139 -19.89 1.30 -23.23
CA PHE A 139 -19.31 -0.03 -23.14
C PHE A 139 -19.81 -0.82 -21.92
N VAL A 140 -19.98 -0.15 -20.78
CA VAL A 140 -20.49 -0.76 -19.54
C VAL A 140 -21.99 -1.05 -19.67
N LYS A 141 -22.79 -0.12 -20.21
CA LYS A 141 -24.23 -0.30 -20.42
C LYS A 141 -24.56 -1.42 -21.39
N THR A 142 -23.74 -1.62 -22.42
CA THR A 142 -23.93 -2.71 -23.38
C THR A 142 -23.58 -4.09 -22.81
N GLY A 143 -23.08 -4.17 -21.58
CA GLY A 143 -22.67 -5.41 -20.95
C GLY A 143 -21.49 -6.11 -21.62
N ARG A 144 -20.79 -5.46 -22.54
CA ARG A 144 -19.62 -6.02 -23.25
C ARG A 144 -18.34 -5.94 -22.45
N MET A 145 -18.31 -5.10 -21.41
CA MET A 145 -17.18 -4.94 -20.50
C MET A 145 -17.61 -5.21 -19.07
N GLY A 146 -17.06 -6.22 -18.48
CA GLY A 146 -17.28 -6.57 -17.08
C GLY A 146 -16.43 -7.76 -16.68
N TYR A 147 -15.91 -7.75 -15.46
CA TYR A 147 -15.01 -8.80 -15.00
C TYR A 147 -15.70 -10.18 -14.97
N MET A 148 -16.90 -10.24 -14.46
CA MET A 148 -17.67 -11.49 -14.40
C MET A 148 -18.04 -12.02 -15.81
N GLN A 149 -18.28 -11.12 -16.75
CA GLN A 149 -18.59 -11.48 -18.13
C GLN A 149 -17.35 -11.96 -18.89
N GLN A 150 -16.16 -11.41 -18.59
CA GLN A 150 -14.92 -11.92 -19.16
C GLN A 150 -14.70 -13.38 -18.80
N GLN A 151 -14.96 -13.75 -17.54
CA GLN A 151 -14.79 -15.14 -17.09
C GLN A 151 -15.84 -16.09 -17.67
N ALA A 152 -17.07 -15.62 -17.86
CA ALA A 152 -18.20 -16.48 -18.27
C ALA A 152 -18.38 -16.56 -19.79
N GLN A 153 -18.08 -15.51 -20.56
CA GLN A 153 -18.50 -15.37 -21.96
C GLN A 153 -17.44 -14.76 -22.90
N GLY A 154 -16.18 -14.65 -22.46
CA GLY A 154 -15.13 -14.05 -23.28
C GLY A 154 -15.27 -12.53 -23.47
N GLY A 155 -15.93 -11.84 -22.53
CA GLY A 155 -15.96 -10.38 -22.46
C GLY A 155 -14.56 -9.81 -22.25
N LYS A 156 -14.42 -8.48 -22.31
CA LYS A 156 -13.16 -7.78 -22.11
C LYS A 156 -13.19 -6.96 -20.82
N VAL A 157 -12.02 -6.81 -20.20
CA VAL A 157 -11.79 -5.88 -19.10
C VAL A 157 -10.96 -4.69 -19.58
N CYS A 158 -10.94 -3.60 -18.82
CA CYS A 158 -10.27 -2.37 -19.22
C CYS A 158 -8.78 -2.60 -19.53
N TRP A 159 -8.09 -3.42 -18.74
CA TRP A 159 -6.66 -3.71 -18.93
C TRP A 159 -6.33 -4.69 -20.06
N ASP A 160 -7.30 -5.31 -20.72
CA ASP A 160 -7.05 -6.07 -21.95
C ASP A 160 -6.59 -5.16 -23.10
N CYS A 161 -7.12 -3.94 -23.13
CA CYS A 161 -6.74 -2.92 -24.09
C CYS A 161 -5.72 -1.93 -23.49
N HIS A 162 -5.89 -1.54 -22.22
CA HIS A 162 -5.06 -0.57 -21.52
C HIS A 162 -3.97 -1.25 -20.68
N ARG A 163 -3.16 -2.09 -21.29
CA ARG A 163 -2.21 -2.99 -20.62
C ARG A 163 -1.15 -2.30 -19.78
N ASN A 164 -0.75 -1.09 -20.15
CA ASN A 164 0.34 -0.36 -19.49
C ASN A 164 -0.16 0.71 -18.52
N VAL A 165 -1.46 0.83 -18.32
CA VAL A 165 -2.02 1.94 -17.53
C VAL A 165 -1.66 1.87 -16.08
N PRO A 166 -1.83 0.74 -15.33
CA PRO A 166 -1.42 0.73 -13.93
C PRO A 166 0.04 0.33 -13.74
N HIS A 167 0.50 -0.73 -14.38
CA HIS A 167 1.75 -1.40 -14.00
C HIS A 167 2.65 -1.76 -15.18
N GLY A 168 2.52 -1.28 -16.34
CA GLY A 168 3.37 -1.64 -17.47
C GLY A 168 3.62 -3.16 -17.62
N GLY A 169 4.52 -3.55 -18.49
CA GLY A 169 4.83 -4.96 -18.77
C GLY A 169 5.77 -5.65 -17.77
N MET A 170 6.22 -4.96 -16.73
CA MET A 170 7.18 -5.49 -15.75
C MET A 170 6.45 -5.95 -14.48
N ASN A 171 6.29 -7.26 -14.34
CA ASN A 171 5.49 -7.88 -13.30
C ASN A 171 6.24 -8.92 -12.45
N SER A 172 7.58 -8.95 -12.55
CA SER A 172 8.42 -9.88 -11.80
C SER A 172 9.78 -9.29 -11.51
N LEU A 173 10.39 -9.64 -10.37
CA LEU A 173 11.77 -9.28 -10.04
C LEU A 173 12.77 -9.82 -11.06
N MET A 174 12.46 -10.94 -11.72
CA MET A 174 13.30 -11.50 -12.79
C MET A 174 13.31 -10.60 -14.03
N SER A 175 12.20 -9.94 -14.35
CA SER A 175 12.11 -9.00 -15.47
C SER A 175 12.59 -7.59 -15.12
N THR A 176 12.78 -7.31 -13.84
CA THR A 176 13.26 -6.02 -13.32
C THR A 176 14.32 -6.23 -12.23
N PRO A 177 15.52 -6.74 -12.56
CA PRO A 177 16.54 -7.08 -11.55
C PRO A 177 17.00 -5.88 -10.70
N ASN A 178 16.83 -4.66 -11.21
CA ASN A 178 17.16 -3.41 -10.51
C ASN A 178 15.95 -2.68 -9.94
N ALA A 179 14.81 -3.33 -9.81
CA ALA A 179 13.58 -2.71 -9.31
C ALA A 179 13.66 -2.28 -7.83
N GLU A 180 14.61 -2.79 -7.08
CA GLU A 180 14.91 -2.32 -5.71
C GLU A 180 15.40 -0.87 -5.69
N ALA A 181 16.10 -0.44 -6.74
CA ALA A 181 16.46 0.94 -6.93
C ALA A 181 15.30 1.65 -7.64
N VAL A 182 14.35 2.17 -6.88
CA VAL A 182 13.31 3.06 -7.43
C VAL A 182 14.01 4.29 -7.97
N THR A 183 14.23 4.32 -9.28
CA THR A 183 14.80 5.49 -9.93
C THR A 183 13.83 6.66 -9.79
N PRO A 184 14.32 7.85 -9.43
CA PRO A 184 13.48 9.04 -9.41
C PRO A 184 12.77 9.19 -10.76
N LEU A 185 11.51 9.63 -10.73
CA LEU A 185 10.80 9.97 -11.96
C LEU A 185 11.68 10.96 -12.78
N PRO A 186 11.80 10.77 -14.09
CA PRO A 186 12.45 11.76 -14.93
C PRO A 186 11.76 13.12 -14.72
N PRO A 187 12.49 14.23 -14.86
CA PRO A 187 11.90 15.55 -14.76
C PRO A 187 10.67 15.63 -15.67
N SER A 188 9.62 16.25 -15.19
CA SER A 188 8.38 16.37 -15.96
C SER A 188 8.67 16.96 -17.35
N PRO A 189 8.19 16.36 -18.44
CA PRO A 189 8.31 16.93 -19.77
C PRO A 189 7.50 18.24 -19.92
N VAL A 190 6.65 18.53 -18.93
CA VAL A 190 5.88 19.77 -18.90
C VAL A 190 6.77 20.89 -18.38
N PRO A 191 6.97 21.99 -19.14
CA PRO A 191 7.76 23.12 -18.70
C PRO A 191 7.26 23.73 -17.40
N ASP A 192 8.15 24.23 -16.54
CA ASP A 192 7.84 24.74 -15.21
C ASP A 192 6.77 25.86 -15.23
N TRP A 193 6.76 26.69 -16.26
CA TRP A 193 5.75 27.74 -16.42
C TRP A 193 4.35 27.18 -16.61
N LEU A 194 4.19 26.04 -17.28
CA LEU A 194 2.90 25.36 -17.48
C LEU A 194 2.46 24.60 -16.22
N GLN A 195 3.40 24.07 -15.46
CA GLN A 195 3.11 23.46 -14.16
C GLN A 195 2.54 24.49 -13.18
N LYS A 196 3.14 25.68 -13.11
CA LYS A 196 2.68 26.79 -12.26
C LYS A 196 1.27 27.31 -12.61
N LEU A 197 0.80 27.11 -13.83
CA LEU A 197 -0.57 27.46 -14.22
C LEU A 197 -1.61 26.45 -13.72
N ARG A 198 -1.21 25.22 -13.47
CA ARG A 198 -2.09 24.15 -12.97
C ARG A 198 -2.28 24.22 -11.46
N GLU A 199 -1.37 24.86 -10.72
CA GLU A 199 -1.41 25.03 -9.27
C GLU A 199 -2.18 26.28 -8.81
N LYS A 200 -2.68 27.09 -9.73
CA LYS A 200 -3.59 28.22 -9.50
C LYS A 200 -5.04 27.85 -9.77
#